data_129de42dea781a26d70741f10906fe50
#
_entry.id   129de42dea781a26d70741f10906fe50
#
_cell.length_a   1.000
_cell.length_b   1.000
_cell.length_c   1.000
_cell.angle_alpha   90.00
_cell.angle_beta   90.00
_cell.angle_gamma   90.00
#
_symmetry.space_group_name_H-M   'P 1'
#
loop_
_entity.id
_entity.type
_entity.pdbx_description
1 polymer ?
#
loop_
_entity_poly.entity_id
_entity_poly.type
_entity_poly.pdbx_seq_one_letter_code
_entity_poly.pdbx_strand_id
1 'polypeptide(L)'
;MNVLQWCDIEECIFIAETDEVYKKYAGLKHSNELILSLANLRLLNSKLFLKNYVKPHDLFLSVVENFVDSSTKDLELKLHDVRTKKIVSKYKFNNKNINWTTWRQFNNNEKNSNKRKQVFDEFIEKTKYISPIIYNRFEKVRSLYSTIQSSRSNISIASNNLDPLSGYLMNEKITYTKFINFVKYMGNNSSKSFKKSLQKISTEILKRNNEYYDDFYFFRNIIYKDFNKAFRKVNALNEVKKILKILNFDLNRINFDTKNRQNKYPSPICFFVKIPYDIRILYKSESPYFDLQGCFHESGHAMHASSISPKIEYWKKYHISMGVAEIFSILLERLTKKRIFLKSSLGITDDNLLNKLESRNNFIELFFVTFYSANSLMKSSFWKDHLSIEDSNLLYSKLIKDFTGISIPGAYWMLHHILPEAIMYVPSYLFAAVRAKELDIHLQNIFGDTWWKSKESGKYLR
;
A
#
# COMPACT_ATOMS: atom_id res chain seq x y z
N MET A 1 -16.22 0.65 -31.69
CA MET A 1 -14.86 0.20 -31.32
C MET A 1 -14.84 -1.32 -31.31
N ASN A 2 -13.89 -1.95 -32.02
CA ASN A 2 -13.80 -3.42 -32.11
C ASN A 2 -13.21 -3.96 -30.78
N VAL A 3 -13.60 -5.17 -30.35
CA VAL A 3 -13.06 -5.84 -29.15
C VAL A 3 -11.53 -5.93 -29.18
N LEU A 4 -10.95 -6.14 -30.36
CA LEU A 4 -9.48 -6.15 -30.56
C LEU A 4 -8.84 -4.79 -30.26
N GLN A 5 -9.48 -3.67 -30.60
CA GLN A 5 -8.99 -2.33 -30.27
C GLN A 5 -9.03 -2.04 -28.76
N TRP A 6 -9.90 -2.72 -28.02
CA TRP A 6 -9.95 -2.64 -26.56
C TRP A 6 -8.81 -3.40 -25.90
N CYS A 7 -8.50 -4.60 -26.39
CA CYS A 7 -7.35 -5.35 -25.93
C CYS A 7 -6.04 -4.58 -26.20
N ASP A 8 -5.94 -3.92 -27.35
CA ASP A 8 -4.81 -3.07 -27.70
C ASP A 8 -4.73 -1.81 -26.81
N ILE A 9 -5.87 -1.22 -26.44
CA ILE A 9 -5.93 -0.06 -25.52
C ILE A 9 -5.58 -0.49 -24.10
N GLU A 10 -6.08 -1.63 -23.64
CA GLU A 10 -5.77 -2.16 -22.32
C GLU A 10 -4.28 -2.51 -22.22
N GLU A 11 -3.71 -3.17 -23.23
CA GLU A 11 -2.30 -3.44 -23.36
C GLU A 11 -1.48 -2.15 -23.38
N CYS A 12 -1.95 -1.13 -24.08
CA CYS A 12 -1.34 0.19 -24.14
C CYS A 12 -1.47 0.97 -22.82
N ILE A 13 -2.56 0.86 -22.09
CA ILE A 13 -2.74 1.47 -20.76
C ILE A 13 -1.76 0.86 -19.76
N PHE A 14 -1.56 -0.45 -19.80
CA PHE A 14 -0.61 -1.14 -18.94
C PHE A 14 0.87 -0.93 -19.35
N ILE A 15 1.15 -0.78 -20.64
CA ILE A 15 2.49 -0.45 -21.15
C ILE A 15 2.81 1.04 -20.91
N ALA A 16 1.80 1.89 -20.86
CA ALA A 16 1.89 3.35 -20.79
C ALA A 16 2.26 3.92 -19.41
N GLU A 17 2.62 3.11 -18.46
CA GLU A 17 3.55 3.57 -17.41
C GLU A 17 4.91 4.00 -18.02
N THR A 18 5.14 3.77 -19.30
CA THR A 18 6.13 4.41 -20.15
C THR A 18 5.46 5.52 -20.97
N ASP A 19 5.70 6.71 -20.54
CA ASP A 19 5.41 8.10 -20.95
C ASP A 19 4.68 8.41 -22.29
N GLU A 20 4.93 7.74 -23.41
CA GLU A 20 4.43 8.21 -24.71
C GLU A 20 3.05 7.67 -25.08
N VAL A 21 2.77 6.43 -24.75
CA VAL A 21 1.49 5.79 -25.06
C VAL A 21 0.39 6.37 -24.17
N TYR A 22 0.70 6.65 -22.92
CA TYR A 22 -0.20 7.31 -21.98
C TYR A 22 -0.65 8.70 -22.49
N LYS A 23 0.28 9.53 -22.98
CA LYS A 23 -0.03 10.85 -23.57
C LYS A 23 -0.98 10.74 -24.76
N LYS A 24 -0.84 9.70 -25.57
CA LYS A 24 -1.70 9.47 -26.75
C LYS A 24 -3.13 9.08 -26.36
N TYR A 25 -3.32 8.29 -25.30
CA TYR A 25 -4.64 7.78 -24.89
C TYR A 25 -5.29 8.58 -23.77
N ALA A 26 -4.54 9.27 -22.90
CA ALA A 26 -5.09 10.23 -21.93
C ALA A 26 -5.81 11.42 -22.60
N GLY A 27 -5.52 11.69 -23.88
CA GLY A 27 -6.21 12.70 -24.70
C GLY A 27 -7.54 12.23 -25.29
N LEU A 28 -7.90 10.94 -25.20
CA LEU A 28 -9.22 10.47 -25.65
C LEU A 28 -10.28 11.03 -24.69
N LYS A 29 -11.08 11.97 -25.18
CA LYS A 29 -12.25 12.48 -24.47
C LYS A 29 -13.14 11.28 -24.13
N HIS A 30 -13.48 11.15 -22.85
CA HIS A 30 -14.41 10.12 -22.36
C HIS A 30 -15.77 10.31 -23.02
N SER A 31 -15.98 9.61 -24.12
CA SER A 31 -17.25 9.64 -24.83
C SER A 31 -18.20 8.60 -24.23
N ASN A 32 -19.50 8.87 -24.30
CA ASN A 32 -20.53 7.88 -24.00
C ASN A 32 -20.33 6.56 -24.78
N GLU A 33 -19.68 6.62 -25.95
CA GLU A 33 -19.31 5.47 -26.76
C GLU A 33 -18.27 4.56 -26.07
N LEU A 34 -17.33 5.10 -25.32
CA LEU A 34 -16.36 4.32 -24.58
C LEU A 34 -17.03 3.55 -23.44
N ILE A 35 -17.97 4.19 -22.75
CA ILE A 35 -18.75 3.58 -21.66
C ILE A 35 -19.70 2.50 -22.20
N LEU A 36 -20.37 2.76 -23.33
CA LEU A 36 -21.19 1.77 -24.04
C LEU A 36 -20.34 0.59 -24.53
N SER A 37 -19.11 0.84 -24.95
CA SER A 37 -18.18 -0.22 -25.37
C SER A 37 -17.74 -1.10 -24.20
N LEU A 38 -17.54 -0.54 -22.98
CA LEU A 38 -17.28 -1.30 -21.75
C LEU A 38 -18.47 -2.18 -21.35
N ALA A 39 -19.69 -1.64 -21.45
CA ALA A 39 -20.92 -2.41 -21.19
C ALA A 39 -21.09 -3.54 -22.22
N ASN A 40 -20.80 -3.28 -23.50
CA ASN A 40 -20.85 -4.27 -24.58
C ASN A 40 -19.75 -5.33 -24.49
N LEU A 41 -18.55 -4.98 -24.01
CA LEU A 41 -17.46 -5.93 -23.75
C LEU A 41 -17.88 -7.00 -22.73
N ARG A 42 -18.61 -6.60 -21.69
CA ARG A 42 -19.17 -7.55 -20.72
C ARG A 42 -20.20 -8.48 -21.35
N LEU A 43 -21.06 -7.96 -22.22
CA LEU A 43 -22.05 -8.77 -22.93
C LEU A 43 -21.38 -9.78 -23.86
N LEU A 44 -20.37 -9.35 -24.61
CA LEU A 44 -19.57 -10.21 -25.49
C LEU A 44 -18.80 -11.26 -24.68
N ASN A 45 -18.18 -10.88 -23.58
CA ASN A 45 -17.49 -11.81 -22.69
C ASN A 45 -18.45 -12.83 -22.07
N SER A 46 -19.67 -12.44 -21.70
CA SER A 46 -20.67 -13.39 -21.20
C SER A 46 -21.11 -14.41 -22.25
N LYS A 47 -21.12 -14.05 -23.53
CA LYS A 47 -21.53 -14.95 -24.65
C LYS A 47 -20.38 -15.74 -25.27
N LEU A 48 -19.17 -15.15 -25.38
CA LEU A 48 -18.01 -15.75 -26.04
C LEU A 48 -17.13 -16.59 -25.09
N PHE A 49 -17.08 -16.23 -23.80
CA PHE A 49 -16.19 -16.87 -22.82
C PHE A 49 -16.90 -17.88 -21.90
N LEU A 50 -18.20 -18.10 -22.06
CA LEU A 50 -18.95 -19.10 -21.28
C LEU A 50 -18.42 -20.53 -21.47
N LYS A 51 -17.56 -20.77 -22.43
CA LYS A 51 -17.07 -22.13 -22.71
C LYS A 51 -15.71 -22.49 -22.13
N ASN A 52 -14.78 -21.54 -21.91
CA ASN A 52 -13.45 -21.92 -21.35
C ASN A 52 -12.70 -20.72 -20.74
N TYR A 53 -12.23 -20.79 -19.49
CA TYR A 53 -11.02 -20.22 -18.89
C TYR A 53 -11.02 -18.86 -18.20
N VAL A 54 -11.93 -17.93 -18.38
CA VAL A 54 -11.93 -16.65 -17.65
C VAL A 54 -13.28 -16.44 -17.00
N LYS A 55 -13.32 -16.09 -15.71
CA LYS A 55 -14.55 -15.55 -15.12
C LYS A 55 -14.77 -14.18 -15.77
N PRO A 56 -15.82 -13.97 -16.58
CA PRO A 56 -16.05 -12.71 -17.30
C PRO A 56 -16.07 -11.49 -16.39
N HIS A 57 -16.32 -11.73 -15.12
CA HIS A 57 -16.42 -10.76 -14.05
C HIS A 57 -15.05 -10.13 -13.68
N ASP A 58 -14.00 -10.95 -13.61
CA ASP A 58 -12.66 -10.47 -13.21
C ASP A 58 -12.06 -9.56 -14.29
N LEU A 59 -12.24 -9.92 -15.56
CA LEU A 59 -11.84 -9.06 -16.69
C LEU A 59 -12.61 -7.74 -16.70
N PHE A 60 -13.92 -7.79 -16.48
CA PHE A 60 -14.74 -6.59 -16.42
C PHE A 60 -14.29 -5.64 -15.29
N LEU A 61 -14.02 -6.16 -14.10
CA LEU A 61 -13.51 -5.35 -12.99
C LEU A 61 -12.16 -4.72 -13.31
N SER A 62 -11.24 -5.50 -13.90
CA SER A 62 -9.95 -4.98 -14.37
C SER A 62 -10.11 -3.80 -15.32
N VAL A 63 -10.98 -3.95 -16.33
CA VAL A 63 -11.25 -2.88 -17.30
C VAL A 63 -11.86 -1.65 -16.64
N VAL A 64 -12.82 -1.84 -15.71
CA VAL A 64 -13.42 -0.71 -14.97
C VAL A 64 -12.41 0.03 -14.13
N GLU A 65 -11.60 -0.69 -13.35
CA GLU A 65 -10.58 -0.07 -12.49
C GLU A 65 -9.56 0.71 -13.31
N ASN A 66 -9.02 0.12 -14.38
CA ASN A 66 -8.08 0.81 -15.27
C ASN A 66 -8.70 2.03 -15.96
N PHE A 67 -9.95 1.93 -16.37
CA PHE A 67 -10.68 3.05 -16.97
C PHE A 67 -10.84 4.21 -15.97
N VAL A 68 -11.23 3.91 -14.73
CA VAL A 68 -11.40 4.91 -13.67
C VAL A 68 -10.06 5.55 -13.31
N ASP A 69 -9.01 4.76 -13.14
CA ASP A 69 -7.67 5.26 -12.81
C ASP A 69 -7.12 6.14 -13.94
N SER A 70 -7.21 5.69 -15.19
CA SER A 70 -6.80 6.48 -16.35
C SER A 70 -7.60 7.79 -16.48
N SER A 71 -8.90 7.73 -16.21
CA SER A 71 -9.80 8.88 -16.29
C SER A 71 -9.59 9.91 -15.19
N THR A 72 -8.93 9.55 -14.10
CA THR A 72 -8.64 10.44 -12.96
C THR A 72 -7.17 10.80 -12.82
N LYS A 73 -6.33 10.32 -13.72
CA LYS A 73 -4.87 10.51 -13.65
C LYS A 73 -4.43 11.98 -13.71
N ASP A 74 -5.13 12.78 -14.47
CA ASP A 74 -4.92 14.23 -14.54
C ASP A 74 -5.09 14.90 -13.17
N LEU A 75 -6.07 14.45 -12.38
CA LEU A 75 -6.31 14.96 -11.02
C LEU A 75 -5.25 14.47 -10.04
N GLU A 76 -4.74 13.25 -10.19
CA GLU A 76 -3.61 12.75 -9.39
C GLU A 76 -2.34 13.54 -9.66
N LEU A 77 -2.02 13.81 -10.94
CA LEU A 77 -0.89 14.63 -11.33
C LEU A 77 -1.02 16.07 -10.80
N LYS A 78 -2.22 16.66 -10.89
CA LYS A 78 -2.53 17.96 -10.31
C LYS A 78 -2.36 17.97 -8.79
N LEU A 79 -2.83 16.92 -8.11
CA LEU A 79 -2.67 16.75 -6.67
C LEU A 79 -1.18 16.72 -6.29
N HIS A 80 -0.38 15.93 -7.01
CA HIS A 80 1.06 15.86 -6.81
C HIS A 80 1.75 17.23 -7.04
N ASP A 81 1.40 17.91 -8.11
CA ASP A 81 1.96 19.24 -8.44
C ASP A 81 1.63 20.28 -7.35
N VAL A 82 0.38 20.31 -6.88
CA VAL A 82 -0.02 21.23 -5.80
C VAL A 82 0.63 20.86 -4.48
N ARG A 83 0.75 19.58 -4.14
CA ARG A 83 1.50 19.13 -2.95
C ARG A 83 2.94 19.63 -2.97
N THR A 84 3.62 19.48 -4.10
CA THR A 84 5.04 19.89 -4.21
C THR A 84 5.22 21.41 -4.20
N LYS A 85 4.29 22.18 -4.77
CA LYS A 85 4.37 23.64 -4.88
C LYS A 85 3.77 24.39 -3.68
N LYS A 86 2.68 23.91 -3.09
CA LYS A 86 1.90 24.62 -2.07
C LYS A 86 2.10 24.11 -0.65
N ILE A 87 2.42 22.81 -0.49
CA ILE A 87 2.71 22.23 0.83
C ILE A 87 4.21 22.34 1.10
N VAL A 88 4.63 23.57 1.37
CA VAL A 88 6.02 23.95 1.69
C VAL A 88 6.01 24.74 2.97
N SER A 89 6.81 24.33 3.97
CA SER A 89 6.93 25.02 5.25
C SER A 89 7.83 26.24 5.14
N LYS A 90 7.57 27.23 6.00
CA LYS A 90 8.51 28.33 6.27
C LYS A 90 9.78 27.87 7.00
N TYR A 91 9.72 26.74 7.68
CA TYR A 91 10.87 26.16 8.38
C TYR A 91 11.82 25.45 7.41
N LYS A 92 13.10 25.41 7.82
CA LYS A 92 14.15 24.80 6.99
C LYS A 92 14.67 23.49 7.61
N PHE A 93 15.01 22.57 6.74
CA PHE A 93 15.73 21.34 7.04
C PHE A 93 16.87 21.19 6.02
N ASN A 94 18.11 21.00 6.48
CA ASN A 94 19.29 20.99 5.62
C ASN A 94 19.37 22.24 4.71
N ASN A 95 19.16 23.42 5.28
CA ASN A 95 19.18 24.73 4.62
C ASN A 95 18.12 24.96 3.51
N LYS A 96 17.19 24.02 3.34
CA LYS A 96 16.06 24.14 2.36
C LYS A 96 14.73 24.14 3.10
N ASN A 97 13.73 24.81 2.55
CA ASN A 97 12.39 24.76 3.09
C ASN A 97 11.87 23.30 3.11
N ILE A 98 11.24 22.93 4.21
CA ILE A 98 10.60 21.63 4.33
C ILE A 98 9.42 21.60 3.36
N ASN A 99 9.36 20.58 2.51
CA ASN A 99 8.33 20.40 1.50
C ASN A 99 7.70 19.00 1.58
N TRP A 100 6.74 18.70 0.69
CA TRP A 100 6.04 17.43 0.63
C TRP A 100 6.95 16.19 0.64
N THR A 101 8.11 16.26 -0.02
CA THR A 101 9.03 15.13 -0.13
C THR A 101 10.00 15.02 1.06
N THR A 102 10.17 16.09 1.83
CA THR A 102 11.17 16.15 2.92
C THR A 102 10.56 16.22 4.33
N TRP A 103 9.24 16.52 4.47
CA TRP A 103 8.63 16.70 5.79
C TRP A 103 8.63 15.43 6.64
N ARG A 104 8.48 14.25 6.01
CA ARG A 104 8.59 12.97 6.72
C ARG A 104 9.99 12.76 7.26
N GLN A 105 11.01 13.02 6.44
CA GLN A 105 12.40 12.91 6.85
C GLN A 105 12.73 13.92 7.97
N PHE A 106 12.19 15.14 7.87
CA PHE A 106 12.30 16.13 8.95
C PHE A 106 11.66 15.61 10.23
N ASN A 107 10.38 15.21 10.18
CA ASN A 107 9.66 14.71 11.35
C ASN A 107 10.33 13.49 11.97
N ASN A 108 10.84 12.58 11.13
CA ASN A 108 11.57 11.41 11.58
C ASN A 108 12.83 11.76 12.39
N ASN A 109 13.56 12.83 12.03
CA ASN A 109 14.87 13.16 12.60
C ASN A 109 14.84 14.31 13.61
N GLU A 110 13.84 15.19 13.60
CA GLU A 110 13.78 16.35 14.49
C GLU A 110 13.47 15.94 15.94
N LYS A 111 14.38 16.23 16.84
CA LYS A 111 14.24 15.87 18.26
C LYS A 111 13.31 16.83 19.01
N ASN A 112 13.24 18.09 18.58
CA ASN A 112 12.42 19.10 19.24
C ASN A 112 10.94 18.90 18.90
N SER A 113 10.14 18.50 19.88
CA SER A 113 8.70 18.24 19.71
C SER A 113 7.91 19.46 19.29
N ASN A 114 8.27 20.67 19.77
CA ASN A 114 7.60 21.90 19.39
C ASN A 114 7.82 22.22 17.90
N LYS A 115 9.04 22.00 17.39
CA LYS A 115 9.30 22.15 15.96
C LYS A 115 8.55 21.13 15.13
N ARG A 116 8.48 19.86 15.58
CA ARG A 116 7.64 18.86 14.89
C ARG A 116 6.19 19.31 14.84
N LYS A 117 5.63 19.74 15.99
CA LYS A 117 4.28 20.25 16.07
C LYS A 117 4.03 21.40 15.09
N GLN A 118 4.89 22.42 15.12
CA GLN A 118 4.75 23.60 14.26
C GLN A 118 4.71 23.24 12.75
N VAL A 119 5.61 22.33 12.33
CA VAL A 119 5.63 21.87 10.93
C VAL A 119 4.41 21.04 10.61
N PHE A 120 4.00 20.16 11.51
CA PHE A 120 2.78 19.34 11.35
C PHE A 120 1.54 20.21 11.20
N ASP A 121 1.34 21.17 12.10
CA ASP A 121 0.19 22.08 12.08
C ASP A 121 0.17 22.91 10.78
N GLU A 122 1.34 23.40 10.34
CA GLU A 122 1.46 24.12 9.07
C GLU A 122 1.09 23.25 7.87
N PHE A 123 1.48 21.96 7.87
CA PHE A 123 1.10 21.01 6.81
C PHE A 123 -0.40 20.69 6.84
N ILE A 124 -0.97 20.51 8.03
CA ILE A 124 -2.42 20.33 8.21
C ILE A 124 -3.20 21.54 7.66
N GLU A 125 -2.79 22.76 8.02
CA GLU A 125 -3.44 23.97 7.51
C GLU A 125 -3.39 24.03 5.98
N LYS A 126 -2.27 23.63 5.38
CA LYS A 126 -2.10 23.65 3.93
C LYS A 126 -2.87 22.57 3.17
N THR A 127 -3.51 21.62 3.86
CA THR A 127 -4.41 20.65 3.20
C THR A 127 -5.56 21.35 2.46
N LYS A 128 -5.93 22.57 2.86
CA LYS A 128 -6.91 23.40 2.14
C LYS A 128 -6.59 23.61 0.64
N TYR A 129 -5.32 23.51 0.25
CA TYR A 129 -4.93 23.62 -1.16
C TYR A 129 -5.15 22.35 -1.97
N ILE A 130 -5.18 21.19 -1.31
CA ILE A 130 -5.35 19.88 -1.95
C ILE A 130 -6.75 19.30 -1.77
N SER A 131 -7.47 19.72 -0.73
CA SER A 131 -8.83 19.25 -0.43
C SER A 131 -9.80 19.35 -1.62
N PRO A 132 -9.87 20.47 -2.38
CA PRO A 132 -10.76 20.57 -3.53
C PRO A 132 -10.39 19.59 -4.66
N ILE A 133 -9.11 19.29 -4.83
CA ILE A 133 -8.63 18.37 -5.87
C ILE A 133 -8.99 16.94 -5.48
N ILE A 134 -8.78 16.57 -4.21
CA ILE A 134 -9.16 15.26 -3.67
C ILE A 134 -10.67 15.06 -3.81
N TYR A 135 -11.47 16.03 -3.41
CA TYR A 135 -12.92 15.98 -3.53
C TYR A 135 -13.37 15.80 -4.99
N ASN A 136 -12.83 16.62 -5.90
CA ASN A 136 -13.15 16.54 -7.32
C ASN A 136 -12.78 15.17 -7.91
N ARG A 137 -11.62 14.61 -7.52
CA ARG A 137 -11.24 13.26 -7.95
C ARG A 137 -12.25 12.21 -7.47
N PHE A 138 -12.66 12.29 -6.23
CA PHE A 138 -13.61 11.34 -5.67
C PHE A 138 -14.99 11.44 -6.31
N GLU A 139 -15.49 12.65 -6.58
CA GLU A 139 -16.75 12.86 -7.29
C GLU A 139 -16.67 12.33 -8.73
N LYS A 140 -15.54 12.54 -9.41
CA LYS A 140 -15.31 11.98 -10.74
C LYS A 140 -15.31 10.44 -10.72
N VAL A 141 -14.65 9.83 -9.74
CA VAL A 141 -14.69 8.36 -9.55
C VAL A 141 -16.11 7.87 -9.33
N ARG A 142 -16.88 8.48 -8.42
CA ARG A 142 -18.28 8.12 -8.17
C ARG A 142 -19.14 8.24 -9.42
N SER A 143 -19.00 9.34 -10.14
CA SER A 143 -19.72 9.58 -11.38
C SER A 143 -19.41 8.54 -12.46
N LEU A 144 -18.16 8.15 -12.63
CA LEU A 144 -17.75 7.11 -13.57
C LEU A 144 -18.37 5.75 -13.21
N TYR A 145 -18.30 5.35 -11.96
CA TYR A 145 -18.93 4.10 -11.49
C TYR A 145 -20.45 4.14 -11.67
N SER A 146 -21.11 5.25 -11.34
CA SER A 146 -22.56 5.44 -11.56
C SER A 146 -22.94 5.34 -13.03
N THR A 147 -22.17 5.96 -13.92
CA THR A 147 -22.42 5.90 -15.37
C THR A 147 -22.23 4.48 -15.91
N ILE A 148 -21.20 3.76 -15.49
CA ILE A 148 -20.98 2.36 -15.84
C ILE A 148 -22.13 1.50 -15.31
N GLN A 149 -22.59 1.74 -14.08
CA GLN A 149 -23.73 1.03 -13.49
C GLN A 149 -25.04 1.28 -14.26
N SER A 150 -25.33 2.52 -14.63
CA SER A 150 -26.55 2.90 -15.39
C SER A 150 -26.58 2.25 -16.77
N SER A 151 -25.43 2.22 -17.45
CA SER A 151 -25.28 1.56 -18.75
C SER A 151 -25.49 0.03 -18.68
N ARG A 152 -25.42 -0.56 -17.49
CA ARG A 152 -25.66 -2.00 -17.25
C ARG A 152 -27.12 -2.37 -17.05
N SER A 153 -27.99 -1.41 -16.68
CA SER A 153 -29.40 -1.70 -16.39
C SER A 153 -30.16 -2.28 -17.59
N ASN A 154 -29.64 -2.04 -18.79
CA ASN A 154 -30.18 -2.64 -20.04
C ASN A 154 -29.65 -4.05 -20.32
N ILE A 155 -28.82 -4.60 -19.49
CA ILE A 155 -28.19 -5.91 -19.65
C ILE A 155 -28.51 -6.75 -18.42
N SER A 156 -29.32 -7.77 -18.55
CA SER A 156 -29.87 -8.64 -17.49
C SER A 156 -28.84 -9.48 -16.70
N ILE A 157 -27.66 -8.96 -16.40
CA ILE A 157 -26.63 -9.69 -15.69
C ILE A 157 -26.27 -8.99 -14.37
N ALA A 158 -26.76 -9.59 -13.30
CA ALA A 158 -26.40 -9.44 -11.90
C ALA A 158 -26.83 -8.15 -11.17
N SER A 159 -27.62 -8.37 -10.17
CA SER A 159 -28.25 -7.53 -9.15
C SER A 159 -27.33 -6.74 -8.22
N ASN A 160 -26.02 -6.65 -8.46
CA ASN A 160 -25.11 -5.98 -7.53
C ASN A 160 -24.79 -4.56 -8.02
N ASN A 161 -25.08 -3.59 -7.18
CA ASN A 161 -24.64 -2.21 -7.39
C ASN A 161 -23.13 -2.16 -7.57
N LEU A 162 -22.66 -1.56 -8.66
CA LEU A 162 -21.25 -1.33 -8.92
C LEU A 162 -20.89 0.08 -8.45
N ASP A 163 -20.13 0.16 -7.39
CA ASP A 163 -19.54 1.37 -6.83
C ASP A 163 -18.06 1.10 -6.45
N PRO A 164 -17.27 2.12 -6.10
CA PRO A 164 -15.84 1.92 -5.80
C PRO A 164 -15.57 0.90 -4.69
N LEU A 165 -16.41 0.86 -3.65
CA LEU A 165 -16.26 -0.10 -2.56
C LEU A 165 -16.65 -1.51 -3.01
N SER A 166 -17.76 -1.66 -3.71
CA SER A 166 -18.21 -2.96 -4.21
C SER A 166 -17.23 -3.56 -5.22
N GLY A 167 -16.64 -2.73 -6.11
CA GLY A 167 -15.57 -3.16 -7.02
C GLY A 167 -14.38 -3.75 -6.27
N TYR A 168 -13.89 -3.05 -5.25
CA TYR A 168 -12.82 -3.55 -4.39
C TYR A 168 -13.20 -4.88 -3.70
N LEU A 169 -14.38 -4.97 -3.10
CA LEU A 169 -14.83 -6.16 -2.38
C LEU A 169 -14.99 -7.38 -3.30
N MET A 170 -15.44 -7.15 -4.52
CA MET A 170 -15.53 -8.19 -5.56
C MET A 170 -14.14 -8.70 -5.94
N ASN A 171 -13.16 -7.81 -6.10
CA ASN A 171 -11.78 -8.18 -6.42
C ASN A 171 -11.13 -8.98 -5.27
N GLU A 172 -11.38 -8.61 -4.02
CA GLU A 172 -10.94 -9.36 -2.84
C GLU A 172 -11.81 -10.60 -2.54
N LYS A 173 -12.89 -10.84 -3.30
CA LYS A 173 -13.84 -11.97 -3.15
C LYS A 173 -14.46 -12.06 -1.75
N ILE A 174 -14.81 -10.92 -1.18
CA ILE A 174 -15.42 -10.80 0.15
C ILE A 174 -16.72 -10.00 0.08
N THR A 175 -17.71 -10.37 0.89
CA THR A 175 -18.94 -9.58 1.05
C THR A 175 -18.71 -8.39 1.99
N TYR A 176 -19.50 -7.32 1.83
CA TYR A 176 -19.43 -6.13 2.69
C TYR A 176 -19.56 -6.48 4.19
N THR A 177 -20.51 -7.32 4.54
CA THR A 177 -20.73 -7.72 5.93
C THR A 177 -19.52 -8.45 6.51
N LYS A 178 -18.93 -9.41 5.77
CA LYS A 178 -17.72 -10.11 6.19
C LYS A 178 -16.53 -9.15 6.31
N PHE A 179 -16.40 -8.22 5.37
CA PHE A 179 -15.37 -7.19 5.39
C PHE A 179 -15.46 -6.32 6.64
N ILE A 180 -16.62 -5.72 6.91
CA ILE A 180 -16.81 -4.85 8.08
C ILE A 180 -16.61 -5.61 9.39
N ASN A 181 -17.13 -6.83 9.48
CA ASN A 181 -16.95 -7.66 10.68
C ASN A 181 -15.47 -7.99 10.90
N PHE A 182 -14.74 -8.35 9.85
CA PHE A 182 -13.30 -8.61 9.92
C PHE A 182 -12.53 -7.37 10.40
N VAL A 183 -12.75 -6.21 9.78
CA VAL A 183 -12.04 -4.97 10.13
C VAL A 183 -12.34 -4.54 11.56
N LYS A 184 -13.62 -4.61 11.98
CA LYS A 184 -14.03 -4.31 13.37
C LYS A 184 -13.41 -5.30 14.36
N TYR A 185 -13.41 -6.59 14.03
CA TYR A 185 -12.79 -7.63 14.86
C TYR A 185 -11.30 -7.35 15.08
N MET A 186 -10.56 -7.12 14.00
CA MET A 186 -9.13 -6.83 14.07
C MET A 186 -8.84 -5.58 14.90
N GLY A 187 -9.56 -4.49 14.63
CA GLY A 187 -9.37 -3.21 15.33
C GLY A 187 -9.74 -3.28 16.82
N ASN A 188 -10.89 -3.85 17.17
CA ASN A 188 -11.36 -3.93 18.55
C ASN A 188 -10.44 -4.80 19.41
N ASN A 189 -9.99 -5.96 18.89
CA ASN A 189 -9.12 -6.86 19.62
C ASN A 189 -7.68 -6.33 19.79
N SER A 190 -7.20 -5.52 18.84
CA SER A 190 -5.86 -4.90 18.94
C SER A 190 -5.85 -3.63 19.80
N SER A 191 -6.93 -2.84 19.80
CA SER A 191 -7.00 -1.50 20.38
C SER A 191 -6.59 -1.44 21.86
N LYS A 192 -7.15 -2.30 22.71
CA LYS A 192 -6.85 -2.31 24.15
C LYS A 192 -5.37 -2.58 24.43
N SER A 193 -4.82 -3.60 23.77
CA SER A 193 -3.41 -3.98 23.90
C SER A 193 -2.49 -2.90 23.33
N PHE A 194 -2.87 -2.31 22.21
CA PHE A 194 -2.13 -1.21 21.60
C PHE A 194 -2.06 0.01 22.54
N LYS A 195 -3.21 0.51 23.03
CA LYS A 195 -3.27 1.68 23.92
C LYS A 195 -2.42 1.50 25.19
N LYS A 196 -2.50 0.30 25.82
CA LYS A 196 -1.68 -0.02 26.97
C LYS A 196 -0.17 -0.01 26.64
N SER A 197 0.19 -0.58 25.51
CA SER A 197 1.58 -0.61 25.04
C SER A 197 2.07 0.78 24.62
N LEU A 198 1.21 1.57 23.96
CA LEU A 198 1.51 2.94 23.56
C LEU A 198 1.85 3.80 24.79
N GLN A 199 1.01 3.77 25.81
CA GLN A 199 1.26 4.51 27.05
C GLN A 199 2.59 4.12 27.70
N LYS A 200 2.85 2.80 27.85
CA LYS A 200 4.09 2.29 28.44
C LYS A 200 5.32 2.72 27.64
N ILE A 201 5.31 2.47 26.32
CA ILE A 201 6.48 2.69 25.46
C ILE A 201 6.72 4.18 25.22
N SER A 202 5.67 5.00 25.06
CA SER A 202 5.84 6.44 24.89
C SER A 202 6.39 7.08 26.16
N THR A 203 5.92 6.69 27.35
CA THR A 203 6.47 7.16 28.62
C THR A 203 7.94 6.73 28.80
N GLU A 204 8.28 5.50 28.41
CA GLU A 204 9.66 5.00 28.45
C GLU A 204 10.59 5.83 27.55
N ILE A 205 10.19 6.09 26.31
CA ILE A 205 11.04 6.67 25.26
C ILE A 205 10.95 8.20 25.22
N LEU A 206 9.74 8.76 25.23
CA LEU A 206 9.48 10.19 25.08
C LEU A 206 9.43 10.94 26.42
N LYS A 207 9.34 10.21 27.54
CA LYS A 207 9.08 10.75 28.89
C LYS A 207 7.75 11.51 29.02
N ARG A 208 6.82 11.26 28.10
CA ARG A 208 5.46 11.81 28.04
C ARG A 208 4.56 10.92 27.17
N ASN A 209 3.29 11.23 27.11
CA ASN A 209 2.37 10.58 26.15
C ASN A 209 2.74 10.94 24.71
N ASN A 210 2.43 10.01 23.80
CA ASN A 210 2.57 10.22 22.37
C ASN A 210 1.51 11.20 21.87
N GLU A 211 1.89 12.07 20.95
CA GLU A 211 1.05 13.04 20.29
C GLU A 211 1.08 12.84 18.77
N TYR A 212 0.09 13.39 18.02
CA TYR A 212 -0.01 13.23 16.56
C TYR A 212 1.25 13.67 15.81
N TYR A 213 1.95 14.69 16.29
CA TYR A 213 3.18 15.20 15.69
C TYR A 213 4.44 14.35 15.99
N ASP A 214 4.28 13.29 16.77
CA ASP A 214 5.35 12.32 17.01
C ASP A 214 5.34 11.15 16.00
N ASP A 215 4.35 11.06 15.10
CA ASP A 215 4.10 9.90 14.24
C ASP A 215 5.37 9.28 13.66
N PHE A 216 6.07 9.95 12.75
CA PHE A 216 7.28 9.38 12.15
C PHE A 216 8.44 9.30 13.13
N TYR A 217 8.60 10.30 14.00
CA TYR A 217 9.68 10.31 15.00
C TYR A 217 9.58 9.13 15.95
N PHE A 218 8.39 8.84 16.44
CA PHE A 218 8.16 7.77 17.40
C PHE A 218 8.09 6.40 16.75
N PHE A 219 7.15 6.20 15.81
CA PHE A 219 6.86 4.88 15.26
C PHE A 219 7.91 4.38 14.26
N ARG A 220 8.71 5.27 13.67
CA ARG A 220 9.67 4.90 12.62
C ARG A 220 11.13 5.13 12.96
N ASN A 221 11.46 5.94 13.97
CA ASN A 221 12.86 6.23 14.32
C ASN A 221 13.19 5.84 15.76
N ILE A 222 12.73 6.66 16.74
CA ILE A 222 13.26 6.59 18.10
C ILE A 222 13.03 5.22 18.75
N ILE A 223 11.93 4.54 18.40
CA ILE A 223 11.58 3.21 18.90
C ILE A 223 12.61 2.14 18.50
N TYR A 224 13.31 2.34 17.38
CA TYR A 224 14.31 1.41 16.86
C TYR A 224 15.76 1.90 17.00
N LYS A 225 15.96 3.09 17.56
CA LYS A 225 17.28 3.72 17.63
C LYS A 225 18.34 2.84 18.26
N ASP A 226 18.01 2.16 19.36
CA ASP A 226 18.95 1.31 20.11
C ASP A 226 19.40 0.08 19.30
N PHE A 227 18.59 -0.36 18.33
CA PHE A 227 18.88 -1.55 17.52
C PHE A 227 19.80 -1.24 16.34
N ASN A 228 19.81 0.01 15.84
CA ASN A 228 20.58 0.38 14.66
C ASN A 228 22.07 0.03 14.76
N LYS A 229 22.64 0.03 15.97
CA LYS A 229 24.04 -0.37 16.17
C LYS A 229 24.28 -1.83 15.80
N ALA A 230 23.38 -2.74 16.18
CA ALA A 230 23.49 -4.17 15.90
C ALA A 230 23.32 -4.46 14.39
N PHE A 231 22.46 -3.69 13.70
CA PHE A 231 22.20 -3.86 12.28
C PHE A 231 23.15 -3.08 11.36
N ARG A 232 24.07 -2.25 11.92
CA ARG A 232 24.96 -1.38 11.11
C ARG A 232 25.85 -2.16 10.13
N LYS A 233 26.23 -3.39 10.48
CA LYS A 233 27.05 -4.25 9.62
C LYS A 233 26.25 -5.11 8.65
N VAL A 234 24.91 -5.12 8.77
CA VAL A 234 24.04 -5.90 7.90
C VAL A 234 23.83 -5.15 6.59
N ASN A 235 24.20 -5.75 5.50
CA ASN A 235 23.88 -5.25 4.16
C ASN A 235 22.56 -5.86 3.72
N ALA A 236 21.45 -5.09 3.86
CA ALA A 236 20.09 -5.56 3.55
C ALA A 236 19.96 -6.13 2.13
N LEU A 237 20.58 -5.48 1.13
CA LEU A 237 20.55 -5.92 -0.26
C LEU A 237 21.24 -7.27 -0.46
N ASN A 238 22.42 -7.45 0.15
CA ASN A 238 23.13 -8.71 0.03
C ASN A 238 22.39 -9.85 0.73
N GLU A 239 21.80 -9.59 1.90
CA GLU A 239 21.04 -10.61 2.62
C GLU A 239 19.78 -11.03 1.87
N VAL A 240 19.00 -10.10 1.32
CA VAL A 240 17.82 -10.47 0.54
C VAL A 240 18.18 -11.20 -0.75
N LYS A 241 19.23 -10.77 -1.46
CA LYS A 241 19.72 -11.48 -2.65
C LYS A 241 20.15 -12.90 -2.33
N LYS A 242 20.82 -13.10 -1.18
CA LYS A 242 21.21 -14.43 -0.69
C LYS A 242 19.98 -15.32 -0.48
N ILE A 243 18.94 -14.80 0.19
CA ILE A 243 17.70 -15.55 0.42
C ILE A 243 17.01 -15.90 -0.91
N LEU A 244 16.82 -14.92 -1.80
CA LEU A 244 16.20 -15.16 -3.10
C LEU A 244 16.98 -16.19 -3.94
N LYS A 245 18.32 -16.16 -3.87
CA LYS A 245 19.17 -17.14 -4.54
C LYS A 245 19.01 -18.55 -3.95
N ILE A 246 18.96 -18.69 -2.61
CA ILE A 246 18.70 -19.97 -1.93
C ILE A 246 17.34 -20.53 -2.34
N LEU A 247 16.31 -19.69 -2.35
CA LEU A 247 14.97 -20.04 -2.80
C LEU A 247 14.87 -20.26 -4.33
N ASN A 248 15.97 -20.07 -5.05
CA ASN A 248 16.10 -20.28 -6.50
C ASN A 248 15.20 -19.36 -7.35
N PHE A 249 15.06 -18.08 -6.93
CA PHE A 249 14.44 -17.04 -7.75
C PHE A 249 15.47 -16.42 -8.72
N ASP A 250 15.02 -16.05 -9.92
CA ASP A 250 15.86 -15.49 -10.98
C ASP A 250 16.14 -14.00 -10.71
N LEU A 251 17.32 -13.71 -10.16
CA LEU A 251 17.74 -12.34 -9.85
C LEU A 251 17.99 -11.48 -11.09
N ASN A 252 18.13 -12.06 -12.28
CA ASN A 252 18.34 -11.28 -13.52
C ASN A 252 17.07 -10.51 -13.92
N ARG A 253 15.92 -10.89 -13.39
CA ARG A 253 14.65 -10.21 -13.61
C ARG A 253 14.40 -9.05 -12.65
N ILE A 254 15.27 -8.86 -11.65
CA ILE A 254 15.08 -7.89 -10.56
C ILE A 254 16.22 -6.88 -10.55
N ASN A 255 15.90 -5.63 -10.84
CA ASN A 255 16.84 -4.52 -10.82
C ASN A 255 16.72 -3.71 -9.52
N PHE A 256 17.84 -3.51 -8.83
CA PHE A 256 17.87 -2.79 -7.57
C PHE A 256 18.53 -1.41 -7.72
N ASP A 257 17.75 -0.35 -7.55
CA ASP A 257 18.25 1.01 -7.42
C ASP A 257 18.40 1.39 -5.94
N THR A 258 19.59 1.17 -5.39
CA THR A 258 19.92 1.44 -3.99
C THR A 258 20.83 2.65 -3.80
N LYS A 259 21.32 3.29 -4.88
CA LYS A 259 22.19 4.46 -4.79
C LYS A 259 21.44 5.65 -4.21
N ASN A 260 21.95 6.23 -3.13
CA ASN A 260 21.41 7.45 -2.58
C ASN A 260 21.68 8.64 -3.49
N ARG A 261 20.65 9.47 -3.73
CA ARG A 261 20.72 10.73 -4.47
C ARG A 261 19.70 11.72 -3.93
N GLN A 262 19.92 13.01 -4.13
CA GLN A 262 19.17 14.07 -3.49
C GLN A 262 17.65 14.02 -3.75
N ASN A 263 17.25 13.75 -4.98
CA ASN A 263 15.84 13.75 -5.42
C ASN A 263 15.21 12.35 -5.46
N LYS A 264 15.86 11.35 -4.85
CA LYS A 264 15.31 10.01 -4.79
C LYS A 264 14.07 9.98 -3.92
N TYR A 265 13.03 9.30 -4.40
CA TYR A 265 11.80 9.12 -3.65
C TYR A 265 12.10 8.47 -2.28
N PRO A 266 11.52 8.98 -1.19
CA PRO A 266 11.92 8.56 0.15
C PRO A 266 11.42 7.17 0.56
N SER A 267 10.28 6.71 0.01
CA SER A 267 9.75 5.39 0.36
C SER A 267 10.30 4.31 -0.58
N PRO A 268 10.57 3.10 -0.08
CA PRO A 268 10.81 1.95 -0.94
C PRO A 268 9.62 1.70 -1.86
N ILE A 269 9.85 1.26 -3.09
CA ILE A 269 8.80 0.93 -4.06
C ILE A 269 9.30 -0.16 -5.00
N CYS A 270 8.43 -1.13 -5.30
CA CYS A 270 8.63 -2.12 -6.35
C CYS A 270 7.79 -1.77 -7.59
N PHE A 271 8.44 -1.64 -8.75
CA PHE A 271 7.80 -1.36 -10.03
C PHE A 271 7.73 -2.62 -10.89
N PHE A 272 6.57 -2.93 -11.40
CA PHE A 272 6.30 -4.05 -12.32
C PHE A 272 6.34 -3.56 -13.76
N VAL A 273 7.55 -3.26 -14.26
CA VAL A 273 7.72 -2.67 -15.60
C VAL A 273 7.31 -3.65 -16.70
N LYS A 274 7.73 -4.91 -16.59
CA LYS A 274 7.34 -5.98 -17.52
C LYS A 274 7.33 -7.33 -16.79
N ILE A 275 6.17 -7.75 -16.32
CA ILE A 275 6.00 -9.04 -15.64
C ILE A 275 6.16 -10.20 -16.65
N PRO A 276 6.99 -11.22 -16.37
CA PRO A 276 7.88 -11.40 -15.20
C PRO A 276 9.34 -10.97 -15.44
N TYR A 277 9.66 -10.20 -16.44
CA TYR A 277 11.02 -10.04 -16.99
C TYR A 277 11.77 -8.80 -16.51
N ASP A 278 11.09 -7.70 -16.18
CA ASP A 278 11.69 -6.45 -15.70
C ASP A 278 10.93 -5.93 -14.47
N ILE A 279 11.45 -6.24 -13.30
CA ILE A 279 10.94 -5.79 -12.02
C ILE A 279 12.01 -4.90 -11.40
N ARG A 280 11.62 -3.70 -10.93
CA ARG A 280 12.57 -2.71 -10.41
C ARG A 280 12.23 -2.33 -8.99
N ILE A 281 13.21 -2.40 -8.10
CA ILE A 281 13.10 -1.98 -6.71
C ILE A 281 13.87 -0.69 -6.53
N LEU A 282 13.16 0.38 -6.16
CA LEU A 282 13.75 1.63 -5.72
C LEU A 282 13.78 1.64 -4.21
N TYR A 283 14.97 1.94 -3.66
CA TYR A 283 15.17 1.92 -2.23
C TYR A 283 16.17 3.00 -1.81
N LYS A 284 15.77 3.87 -0.87
CA LYS A 284 16.61 4.90 -0.26
C LYS A 284 16.90 4.53 1.19
N SER A 285 18.20 4.41 1.53
CA SER A 285 18.60 4.08 2.88
C SER A 285 18.23 5.18 3.88
N GLU A 286 17.58 4.80 4.98
CA GLU A 286 17.21 5.68 6.10
C GLU A 286 17.91 5.27 7.40
N SER A 287 17.77 4.00 7.80
CA SER A 287 18.39 3.46 8.98
C SER A 287 18.55 1.94 8.88
N PRO A 288 19.57 1.35 9.50
CA PRO A 288 19.93 -0.05 9.26
C PRO A 288 18.81 -1.07 9.41
N TYR A 289 17.99 -0.96 10.47
CA TYR A 289 16.90 -1.92 10.68
C TYR A 289 15.72 -1.68 9.74
N PHE A 290 15.36 -0.42 9.50
CA PHE A 290 14.33 -0.08 8.51
C PHE A 290 14.73 -0.47 7.10
N ASP A 291 16.01 -0.30 6.79
CA ASP A 291 16.58 -0.68 5.52
C ASP A 291 16.43 -2.18 5.27
N LEU A 292 16.67 -2.98 6.31
CA LEU A 292 16.47 -4.41 6.23
C LEU A 292 14.99 -4.76 5.98
N GLN A 293 14.07 -4.18 6.75
CA GLN A 293 12.63 -4.43 6.59
C GLN A 293 12.13 -4.01 5.21
N GLY A 294 12.40 -2.78 4.78
CA GLY A 294 11.95 -2.25 3.49
C GLY A 294 12.54 -2.99 2.30
N CYS A 295 13.83 -3.37 2.35
CA CYS A 295 14.44 -4.14 1.29
C CYS A 295 13.82 -5.54 1.14
N PHE A 296 13.51 -6.21 2.26
CA PHE A 296 12.82 -7.50 2.26
C PHE A 296 11.38 -7.38 1.78
N HIS A 297 10.66 -6.33 2.21
CA HIS A 297 9.28 -6.05 1.77
C HIS A 297 9.20 -5.90 0.24
N GLU A 298 9.95 -4.98 -0.34
CA GLU A 298 9.93 -4.75 -1.79
C GLU A 298 10.43 -5.96 -2.58
N SER A 299 11.37 -6.71 -2.01
CA SER A 299 11.84 -7.96 -2.63
C SER A 299 10.79 -9.06 -2.62
N GLY A 300 9.85 -9.05 -1.68
CA GLY A 300 8.69 -9.95 -1.69
C GLY A 300 7.76 -9.67 -2.86
N HIS A 301 7.48 -8.40 -3.15
CA HIS A 301 6.76 -8.01 -4.36
C HIS A 301 7.48 -8.46 -5.63
N ALA A 302 8.79 -8.22 -5.70
CA ALA A 302 9.59 -8.62 -6.85
C ALA A 302 9.67 -10.15 -7.02
N MET A 303 9.78 -10.89 -5.92
CA MET A 303 9.71 -12.35 -5.90
C MET A 303 8.38 -12.84 -6.51
N HIS A 304 7.27 -12.29 -6.08
CA HIS A 304 5.95 -12.61 -6.62
C HIS A 304 5.86 -12.29 -8.12
N ALA A 305 6.09 -11.04 -8.50
CA ALA A 305 5.93 -10.58 -9.87
C ALA A 305 6.86 -11.33 -10.86
N SER A 306 8.12 -11.59 -10.47
CA SER A 306 9.08 -12.33 -11.31
C SER A 306 8.75 -13.81 -11.48
N SER A 307 7.84 -14.36 -10.65
CA SER A 307 7.41 -15.76 -10.67
C SER A 307 6.13 -16.00 -11.47
N ILE A 308 5.42 -14.94 -11.83
CA ILE A 308 4.19 -15.07 -12.62
C ILE A 308 4.52 -15.71 -13.96
N SER A 309 3.74 -16.75 -14.34
CA SER A 309 3.95 -17.45 -15.59
C SER A 309 3.80 -16.52 -16.80
N PRO A 310 4.74 -16.51 -17.75
CA PRO A 310 4.58 -15.72 -18.98
C PRO A 310 3.39 -16.15 -19.85
N LYS A 311 2.84 -17.35 -19.61
CA LYS A 311 1.69 -17.90 -20.34
C LYS A 311 0.34 -17.39 -19.84
N ILE A 312 0.31 -16.72 -18.68
CA ILE A 312 -0.91 -16.10 -18.15
C ILE A 312 -1.27 -14.92 -19.05
N GLU A 313 -2.54 -14.70 -19.29
CA GLU A 313 -3.04 -13.57 -20.07
C GLU A 313 -2.51 -12.25 -19.49
N TYR A 314 -2.24 -11.30 -20.39
CA TYR A 314 -1.57 -10.05 -20.05
C TYR A 314 -2.29 -9.30 -18.92
N TRP A 315 -3.59 -9.12 -19.03
CA TRP A 315 -4.38 -8.41 -18.04
C TRP A 315 -4.36 -9.06 -16.64
N LYS A 316 -4.31 -10.39 -16.54
CA LYS A 316 -4.20 -11.09 -15.25
C LYS A 316 -2.85 -10.88 -14.55
N LYS A 317 -1.78 -10.59 -15.30
CA LYS A 317 -0.46 -10.34 -14.72
C LYS A 317 -0.44 -9.05 -13.90
N TYR A 318 -1.21 -8.06 -14.33
CA TYR A 318 -1.23 -6.73 -13.70
C TYR A 318 -2.47 -6.50 -12.82
N HIS A 319 -3.54 -7.24 -13.05
CA HIS A 319 -4.74 -7.20 -12.23
C HIS A 319 -4.63 -8.20 -11.07
N ILE A 320 -3.74 -7.91 -10.13
CA ILE A 320 -3.55 -8.69 -8.91
C ILE A 320 -4.19 -7.91 -7.77
N SER A 321 -5.10 -8.55 -6.98
CA SER A 321 -5.64 -7.87 -5.81
C SER A 321 -4.50 -7.45 -4.87
N MET A 322 -4.58 -6.26 -4.33
CA MET A 322 -3.56 -5.75 -3.42
C MET A 322 -3.42 -6.63 -2.17
N GLY A 323 -4.53 -7.25 -1.73
CA GLY A 323 -4.50 -8.22 -0.64
C GLY A 323 -3.71 -9.50 -0.96
N VAL A 324 -3.51 -9.83 -2.25
CA VAL A 324 -2.63 -10.92 -2.69
C VAL A 324 -1.20 -10.42 -2.89
N ALA A 325 -1.02 -9.28 -3.54
CA ALA A 325 0.30 -8.70 -3.80
C ALA A 325 1.10 -8.47 -2.51
N GLU A 326 0.42 -8.01 -1.46
CA GLU A 326 1.04 -7.75 -0.15
C GLU A 326 1.35 -9.02 0.67
N ILE A 327 0.83 -10.21 0.32
CA ILE A 327 1.15 -11.44 1.04
C ILE A 327 2.66 -11.72 0.99
N PHE A 328 3.24 -11.62 -0.19
CA PHE A 328 4.64 -12.00 -0.41
C PHE A 328 5.61 -10.95 0.13
N SER A 329 5.25 -9.67 0.04
CA SER A 329 6.02 -8.59 0.65
C SER A 329 6.08 -8.72 2.17
N ILE A 330 4.92 -8.92 2.81
CA ILE A 330 4.81 -9.13 4.26
C ILE A 330 5.49 -10.45 4.68
N LEU A 331 5.36 -11.52 3.89
CA LEU A 331 6.01 -12.80 4.17
C LEU A 331 7.53 -12.67 4.29
N LEU A 332 8.18 -12.00 3.32
CA LEU A 332 9.64 -11.80 3.39
C LEU A 332 10.02 -10.79 4.46
N GLU A 333 9.29 -9.69 4.62
CA GLU A 333 9.52 -8.72 5.68
C GLU A 333 9.48 -9.39 7.07
N ARG A 334 8.54 -10.30 7.31
CA ARG A 334 8.42 -11.03 8.58
C ARG A 334 9.66 -11.83 8.96
N LEU A 335 10.49 -12.28 8.00
CA LEU A 335 11.77 -12.92 8.30
C LEU A 335 12.65 -12.00 9.14
N THR A 336 12.68 -10.70 8.83
CA THR A 336 13.49 -9.70 9.54
C THR A 336 13.10 -9.49 11.00
N LYS A 337 11.93 -10.02 11.40
CA LYS A 337 11.39 -9.96 12.76
C LYS A 337 11.53 -11.29 13.52
N LYS A 338 11.86 -12.39 12.82
CA LYS A 338 12.01 -13.72 13.43
C LYS A 338 13.37 -13.87 14.14
N ARG A 339 13.34 -14.21 15.41
CA ARG A 339 14.54 -14.49 16.23
C ARG A 339 15.48 -15.50 15.57
N ILE A 340 14.93 -16.60 15.04
CA ILE A 340 15.72 -17.63 14.36
C ILE A 340 16.43 -17.10 13.12
N PHE A 341 15.79 -16.22 12.33
CA PHE A 341 16.41 -15.56 11.19
C PHE A 341 17.53 -14.61 11.63
N LEU A 342 17.26 -13.77 12.62
CA LEU A 342 18.22 -12.80 13.13
C LEU A 342 19.47 -13.49 13.69
N LYS A 343 19.31 -14.61 14.42
CA LYS A 343 20.44 -15.40 14.92
C LYS A 343 21.17 -16.15 13.81
N SER A 344 20.43 -16.95 13.02
CA SER A 344 21.06 -17.93 12.11
C SER A 344 21.50 -17.37 10.76
N SER A 345 20.91 -16.24 10.33
CA SER A 345 21.25 -15.63 9.03
C SER A 345 22.03 -14.34 9.18
N LEU A 346 21.75 -13.53 10.22
CA LEU A 346 22.41 -12.23 10.42
C LEU A 346 23.45 -12.22 11.55
N GLY A 347 23.57 -13.31 12.32
CA GLY A 347 24.54 -13.43 13.42
C GLY A 347 24.25 -12.52 14.62
N ILE A 348 22.99 -12.09 14.79
CA ILE A 348 22.58 -11.26 15.94
C ILE A 348 22.17 -12.19 17.07
N THR A 349 23.06 -12.37 18.06
CA THR A 349 22.92 -13.40 19.11
C THR A 349 22.56 -12.86 20.49
N ASP A 350 22.59 -11.55 20.71
CA ASP A 350 22.24 -10.93 22.00
C ASP A 350 20.75 -11.12 22.31
N ASP A 351 20.43 -12.01 23.25
CA ASP A 351 19.06 -12.34 23.60
C ASP A 351 18.29 -11.20 24.25
N ASN A 352 18.95 -10.31 25.02
CA ASN A 352 18.31 -9.13 25.59
C ASN A 352 17.90 -8.14 24.52
N LEU A 353 18.79 -7.91 23.54
CA LEU A 353 18.49 -7.10 22.37
C LEU A 353 17.33 -7.68 21.57
N LEU A 354 17.34 -9.00 21.33
CA LEU A 354 16.29 -9.69 20.57
C LEU A 354 14.94 -9.66 21.29
N ASN A 355 14.88 -9.85 22.60
CA ASN A 355 13.66 -9.72 23.38
C ASN A 355 13.06 -8.31 23.29
N LYS A 356 13.92 -7.30 23.40
CA LYS A 356 13.51 -5.89 23.28
C LYS A 356 13.00 -5.59 21.86
N LEU A 357 13.71 -6.06 20.85
CA LEU A 357 13.33 -5.89 19.44
C LEU A 357 11.98 -6.56 19.12
N GLU A 358 11.78 -7.78 19.58
CA GLU A 358 10.52 -8.51 19.42
C GLU A 358 9.35 -7.75 20.06
N SER A 359 9.54 -7.23 21.28
CA SER A 359 8.53 -6.39 21.94
C SER A 359 8.20 -5.13 21.14
N ARG A 360 9.21 -4.47 20.52
CA ARG A 360 9.00 -3.29 19.67
C ARG A 360 8.29 -3.64 18.36
N ASN A 361 8.67 -4.74 17.72
CA ASN A 361 8.02 -5.23 16.52
C ASN A 361 6.55 -5.58 16.77
N ASN A 362 6.24 -6.29 17.84
CA ASN A 362 4.86 -6.60 18.23
C ASN A 362 4.04 -5.35 18.49
N PHE A 363 4.62 -4.33 19.13
CA PHE A 363 3.95 -3.04 19.33
C PHE A 363 3.64 -2.34 18.00
N ILE A 364 4.58 -2.33 17.06
CA ILE A 364 4.39 -1.72 15.74
C ILE A 364 3.38 -2.52 14.91
N GLU A 365 3.35 -3.84 14.99
CA GLU A 365 2.30 -4.65 14.35
C GLU A 365 0.90 -4.33 14.92
N LEU A 366 0.78 -4.19 16.24
CA LEU A 366 -0.47 -3.74 16.87
C LEU A 366 -0.88 -2.34 16.39
N PHE A 367 0.08 -1.42 16.25
CA PHE A 367 -0.18 -0.09 15.69
C PHE A 367 -0.77 -0.18 14.29
N PHE A 368 -0.14 -0.92 13.38
CA PHE A 368 -0.61 -1.04 12.00
C PHE A 368 -2.01 -1.69 11.94
N VAL A 369 -2.24 -2.76 12.67
CA VAL A 369 -3.57 -3.40 12.70
C VAL A 369 -4.63 -2.42 13.19
N THR A 370 -4.38 -1.73 14.31
CA THR A 370 -5.33 -0.81 14.92
C THR A 370 -5.58 0.41 14.04
N PHE A 371 -4.51 1.03 13.53
CA PHE A 371 -4.55 2.22 12.69
C PHE A 371 -5.20 1.92 11.32
N TYR A 372 -4.83 0.81 10.69
CA TYR A 372 -5.41 0.43 9.40
C TYR A 372 -6.87 -0.02 9.52
N SER A 373 -7.28 -0.58 10.65
CA SER A 373 -8.69 -0.87 10.91
C SER A 373 -9.51 0.41 10.96
N ALA A 374 -9.04 1.44 11.68
CA ALA A 374 -9.71 2.75 11.74
C ALA A 374 -9.80 3.41 10.36
N ASN A 375 -8.70 3.42 9.59
CA ASN A 375 -8.68 3.95 8.24
C ASN A 375 -9.59 3.19 7.27
N SER A 376 -9.65 1.86 7.38
CA SER A 376 -10.51 1.02 6.54
C SER A 376 -11.99 1.30 6.79
N LEU A 377 -12.38 1.51 8.04
CA LEU A 377 -13.75 1.89 8.40
C LEU A 377 -14.09 3.27 7.87
N MET A 378 -13.19 4.26 8.03
CA MET A 378 -13.39 5.60 7.49
C MET A 378 -13.58 5.58 5.97
N LYS A 379 -12.68 4.92 5.24
CA LYS A 379 -12.77 4.83 3.77
C LYS A 379 -14.00 4.05 3.31
N SER A 380 -14.42 3.04 4.04
CA SER A 380 -15.65 2.30 3.75
C SER A 380 -16.88 3.21 3.86
N SER A 381 -17.01 3.95 4.97
CA SER A 381 -18.09 4.93 5.12
C SER A 381 -18.00 6.06 4.11
N PHE A 382 -16.80 6.55 3.80
CA PHE A 382 -16.60 7.56 2.77
C PHE A 382 -17.25 7.16 1.43
N TRP A 383 -16.99 5.94 0.96
CA TRP A 383 -17.54 5.47 -0.31
C TRP A 383 -19.02 5.09 -0.21
N LYS A 384 -19.41 4.40 0.85
CA LYS A 384 -20.78 3.90 1.02
C LYS A 384 -21.78 5.01 1.34
N ASP A 385 -21.40 5.93 2.24
CA ASP A 385 -22.30 6.94 2.78
C ASP A 385 -22.11 8.29 2.05
N HIS A 386 -21.29 8.34 1.01
CA HIS A 386 -21.01 9.53 0.19
C HIS A 386 -20.58 10.75 1.03
N LEU A 387 -19.71 10.54 2.02
CA LEU A 387 -19.28 11.58 2.95
C LEU A 387 -18.60 12.75 2.24
N SER A 388 -18.86 13.97 2.74
CA SER A 388 -18.09 15.15 2.40
C SER A 388 -16.65 15.06 2.94
N ILE A 389 -15.79 15.99 2.53
CA ILE A 389 -14.43 16.09 3.10
C ILE A 389 -14.48 16.43 4.59
N GLU A 390 -15.40 17.31 5.00
CA GLU A 390 -15.61 17.75 6.37
C GLU A 390 -16.07 16.57 7.25
N ASP A 391 -17.09 15.84 6.83
CA ASP A 391 -17.57 14.66 7.54
C ASP A 391 -16.51 13.56 7.60
N SER A 392 -15.73 13.39 6.54
CA SER A 392 -14.61 12.47 6.50
C SER A 392 -13.51 12.86 7.50
N ASN A 393 -13.23 14.16 7.65
CA ASN A 393 -12.28 14.67 8.64
C ASN A 393 -12.75 14.37 10.07
N LEU A 394 -14.04 14.61 10.36
CA LEU A 394 -14.63 14.33 11.67
C LEU A 394 -14.61 12.84 11.99
N LEU A 395 -15.04 12.01 11.02
CA LEU A 395 -15.05 10.56 11.19
C LEU A 395 -13.63 9.99 11.35
N TYR A 396 -12.66 10.49 10.56
CA TYR A 396 -11.27 10.06 10.66
C TYR A 396 -10.69 10.35 12.04
N SER A 397 -10.82 11.60 12.53
CA SER A 397 -10.33 12.00 13.84
C SER A 397 -10.95 11.15 14.96
N LYS A 398 -12.27 10.92 14.88
CA LYS A 398 -13.00 10.08 15.83
C LYS A 398 -12.49 8.63 15.83
N LEU A 399 -12.45 7.99 14.67
CA LEU A 399 -12.04 6.58 14.56
C LEU A 399 -10.59 6.37 14.99
N ILE A 400 -9.66 7.26 14.60
CA ILE A 400 -8.28 7.15 15.04
C ILE A 400 -8.19 7.28 16.56
N LYS A 401 -8.87 8.25 17.17
CA LYS A 401 -8.91 8.40 18.63
C LYS A 401 -9.51 7.18 19.32
N ASP A 402 -10.65 6.71 18.82
CA ASP A 402 -11.37 5.57 19.42
C ASP A 402 -10.53 4.28 19.37
N PHE A 403 -9.82 4.03 18.29
CA PHE A 403 -9.01 2.81 18.14
C PHE A 403 -7.62 2.94 18.75
N THR A 404 -6.92 4.05 18.50
CA THR A 404 -5.51 4.18 18.89
C THR A 404 -5.29 4.94 20.18
N GLY A 405 -6.25 5.74 20.63
CA GLY A 405 -6.10 6.68 21.74
C GLY A 405 -5.36 7.97 21.37
N ILE A 406 -4.88 8.11 20.13
CA ILE A 406 -4.16 9.30 19.66
C ILE A 406 -5.18 10.31 19.10
N SER A 407 -5.21 11.51 19.65
CA SER A 407 -6.01 12.60 19.09
C SER A 407 -5.26 13.22 17.90
N ILE A 408 -5.77 12.99 16.69
CA ILE A 408 -5.16 13.48 15.46
C ILE A 408 -6.08 14.47 14.75
N PRO A 409 -5.55 15.56 14.14
CA PRO A 409 -6.36 16.47 13.33
C PRO A 409 -7.02 15.74 12.16
N GLY A 410 -8.32 15.99 11.92
CA GLY A 410 -9.09 15.27 10.92
C GLY A 410 -8.47 15.35 9.52
N ALA A 411 -8.00 16.52 9.11
CA ALA A 411 -7.39 16.71 7.80
C ALA A 411 -6.06 15.96 7.56
N TYR A 412 -5.50 15.31 8.60
CA TYR A 412 -4.24 14.55 8.46
C TYR A 412 -4.32 13.42 7.43
N TRP A 413 -5.47 12.77 7.26
CA TRP A 413 -5.62 11.71 6.26
C TRP A 413 -5.28 12.17 4.84
N MET A 414 -5.48 13.46 4.53
CA MET A 414 -5.14 14.04 3.24
C MET A 414 -3.62 14.15 3.00
N LEU A 415 -2.83 14.15 4.08
CA LEU A 415 -1.36 14.11 4.04
C LEU A 415 -0.81 12.68 3.95
N HIS A 416 -1.64 11.68 4.19
CA HIS A 416 -1.26 10.29 4.05
C HIS A 416 -1.16 9.91 2.56
N HIS A 417 -0.04 9.30 2.14
CA HIS A 417 0.22 9.04 0.73
C HIS A 417 -0.73 8.04 0.06
N ILE A 418 -1.40 7.19 0.85
CA ILE A 418 -2.29 6.14 0.33
C ILE A 418 -3.75 6.57 0.35
N LEU A 419 -4.20 7.27 1.41
CA LEU A 419 -5.62 7.51 1.63
C LEU A 419 -6.29 8.40 0.58
N PRO A 420 -5.67 9.50 0.10
CA PRO A 420 -6.28 10.34 -0.92
C PRO A 420 -6.24 9.74 -2.33
N GLU A 421 -5.20 8.99 -2.67
CA GLU A 421 -5.03 8.45 -4.02
C GLU A 421 -5.78 7.14 -4.22
N ALA A 422 -5.65 6.22 -3.29
CA ALA A 422 -6.23 4.89 -3.44
C ALA A 422 -7.71 4.84 -3.05
N ILE A 423 -8.49 4.09 -3.81
CA ILE A 423 -9.92 3.87 -3.49
C ILE A 423 -10.03 3.10 -2.18
N MET A 424 -9.48 1.88 -2.09
CA MET A 424 -9.58 1.01 -0.92
C MET A 424 -8.30 0.19 -0.68
N TYR A 425 -7.12 0.83 -0.72
CA TYR A 425 -5.85 0.11 -0.59
C TYR A 425 -5.57 -0.39 0.84
N VAL A 426 -5.87 0.44 1.85
CA VAL A 426 -5.48 0.19 3.25
C VAL A 426 -5.99 -1.14 3.81
N PRO A 427 -7.25 -1.58 3.57
CA PRO A 427 -7.72 -2.87 4.06
C PRO A 427 -6.94 -4.07 3.53
N SER A 428 -6.32 -3.93 2.36
CA SER A 428 -5.50 -5.00 1.76
C SER A 428 -4.32 -5.40 2.63
N TYR A 429 -3.73 -4.46 3.37
CA TYR A 429 -2.68 -4.77 4.36
C TYR A 429 -3.18 -5.65 5.50
N LEU A 430 -4.42 -5.47 5.96
CA LEU A 430 -5.00 -6.32 7.01
C LEU A 430 -5.22 -7.75 6.52
N PHE A 431 -5.78 -7.91 5.31
CA PHE A 431 -5.94 -9.22 4.70
C PHE A 431 -4.61 -9.90 4.44
N ALA A 432 -3.67 -9.17 3.88
CA ALA A 432 -2.36 -9.70 3.56
C ALA A 432 -1.56 -10.09 4.82
N ALA A 433 -1.67 -9.33 5.91
CA ALA A 433 -0.99 -9.66 7.16
C ALA A 433 -1.44 -11.01 7.74
N VAL A 434 -2.75 -11.29 7.70
CA VAL A 434 -3.30 -12.59 8.13
C VAL A 434 -2.85 -13.70 7.20
N ARG A 435 -3.05 -13.54 5.89
CA ARG A 435 -2.67 -14.53 4.86
C ARG A 435 -1.18 -14.83 4.84
N ALA A 436 -0.33 -13.79 4.99
CA ALA A 436 1.12 -13.96 5.08
C ALA A 436 1.53 -14.74 6.34
N LYS A 437 0.83 -14.56 7.46
CA LYS A 437 1.07 -15.34 8.67
C LYS A 437 0.64 -16.79 8.49
N GLU A 438 -0.51 -17.05 7.87
CA GLU A 438 -0.98 -18.39 7.54
C GLU A 438 0.00 -19.10 6.60
N LEU A 439 0.46 -18.41 5.54
CA LEU A 439 1.45 -18.95 4.61
C LEU A 439 2.78 -19.24 5.31
N ASP A 440 3.25 -18.37 6.21
CA ASP A 440 4.47 -18.58 6.99
C ASP A 440 4.37 -19.82 7.88
N ILE A 441 3.23 -20.02 8.57
CA ILE A 441 2.98 -21.22 9.39
C ILE A 441 2.93 -22.47 8.50
N HIS A 442 2.29 -22.38 7.35
CA HIS A 442 2.20 -23.49 6.41
C HIS A 442 3.58 -23.89 5.88
N LEU A 443 4.42 -22.92 5.50
CA LEU A 443 5.80 -23.18 5.10
C LEU A 443 6.64 -23.79 6.24
N GLN A 444 6.44 -23.35 7.48
CA GLN A 444 7.10 -23.95 8.64
C GLN A 444 6.70 -25.41 8.85
N ASN A 445 5.42 -25.72 8.71
CA ASN A 445 4.92 -27.09 8.87
C ASN A 445 5.49 -28.07 7.81
N ILE A 446 5.74 -27.58 6.59
CA ILE A 446 6.25 -28.44 5.49
C ILE A 446 7.78 -28.48 5.47
N PHE A 447 8.44 -27.33 5.64
CA PHE A 447 9.89 -27.18 5.39
C PHE A 447 10.70 -26.84 6.65
N GLY A 448 10.05 -26.79 7.83
CA GLY A 448 10.66 -26.44 9.10
C GLY A 448 10.80 -24.93 9.33
N ASP A 449 11.25 -24.58 10.55
CA ASP A 449 11.34 -23.19 11.03
C ASP A 449 12.29 -22.30 10.20
N THR A 450 13.13 -22.90 9.38
CA THR A 450 14.09 -22.19 8.51
C THR A 450 13.77 -22.38 7.03
N TRP A 451 12.50 -22.45 6.65
CA TRP A 451 12.01 -22.70 5.29
C TRP A 451 12.71 -21.84 4.22
N TRP A 452 13.12 -20.60 4.54
CA TRP A 452 13.84 -19.71 3.62
C TRP A 452 15.27 -20.20 3.26
N LYS A 453 15.78 -21.25 3.89
CA LYS A 453 17.02 -21.92 3.56
C LYS A 453 16.84 -23.14 2.64
N SER A 454 15.62 -23.42 2.21
CA SER A 454 15.27 -24.58 1.38
C SER A 454 14.93 -24.18 -0.05
N LYS A 455 15.58 -24.81 -1.02
CA LYS A 455 15.25 -24.67 -2.45
C LYS A 455 13.84 -25.18 -2.75
N GLU A 456 13.39 -26.21 -2.03
CA GLU A 456 12.07 -26.82 -2.21
C GLU A 456 10.96 -25.87 -1.77
N SER A 457 11.16 -25.10 -0.68
CA SER A 457 10.21 -24.07 -0.29
C SER A 457 10.10 -22.96 -1.35
N GLY A 458 11.21 -22.60 -1.98
CA GLY A 458 11.19 -21.66 -3.12
C GLY A 458 10.47 -22.23 -4.35
N LYS A 459 10.58 -23.54 -4.61
CA LYS A 459 9.79 -24.22 -5.66
C LYS A 459 8.29 -24.19 -5.32
N TYR A 460 7.94 -24.37 -4.06
CA TYR A 460 6.57 -24.31 -3.58
C TYR A 460 5.96 -22.91 -3.72
N LEU A 461 6.75 -21.84 -3.50
CA LEU A 461 6.33 -20.45 -3.60
C LEU A 461 6.15 -19.96 -5.05
N ARG A 462 6.72 -20.64 -6.04
CA ARG A 462 6.56 -20.34 -7.48
C ARG A 462 5.37 -21.06 -8.08
#